data_a00c242793ba84fadf76ad60e68719dc
#
_entry.id   a00c242793ba84fadf76ad60e68719dc
#
_cell.length_a   1.000
_cell.length_b   1.000
_cell.length_c   1.000
_cell.angle_alpha   90.00
_cell.angle_beta   90.00
_cell.angle_gamma   90.00
#
_symmetry.space_group_name_H-M   'P 1'
#
loop_
_entity.id
_entity.type
_entity.pdbx_description
1 polymer ?
#
loop_
_entity_poly.entity_id
_entity_poly.type
_entity_poly.pdbx_seq_one_letter_code
_entity_poly.pdbx_strand_id
1 'polypeptide(L)'
;THAGEEALFLDAVSDMPDTALIIAPRHPERGDEVEALIKARGLLHARRSKGQVANTRTRVLLADTMGEMGLWLRLADAVYLGGGHAEGVGGHNPLEPVRFSKPVVTGPDVFNFAGMMADLEARGLVRIANDAAGVADALQNAPPPSVGAVEALAEHADAPMVETLAALLPLIPEPGLLQ
;
A
#
# COMPACT_ATOMS: atom_id res chain seq x y z
N THR A 1 -5.05 2.88 -4.96
CA THR A 1 -6.05 3.93 -4.66
C THR A 1 -7.38 3.64 -5.31
N HIS A 2 -8.46 4.22 -4.78
CA HIS A 2 -9.82 4.22 -5.31
C HIS A 2 -10.23 5.62 -5.74
N ALA A 3 -11.38 5.72 -6.45
CA ALA A 3 -11.94 6.99 -6.88
C ALA A 3 -12.13 7.95 -5.69
N GLY A 4 -11.66 9.18 -5.84
CA GLY A 4 -11.70 10.21 -4.81
C GLY A 4 -10.43 10.30 -3.97
N GLU A 5 -9.73 9.20 -3.72
CA GLU A 5 -8.49 9.22 -2.92
C GLU A 5 -7.35 9.92 -3.66
N GLU A 6 -7.26 9.77 -4.99
CA GLU A 6 -6.18 10.37 -5.77
C GLU A 6 -6.16 11.89 -5.66
N ALA A 7 -7.33 12.54 -5.62
CA ALA A 7 -7.42 13.99 -5.47
C ALA A 7 -6.77 14.47 -4.16
N LEU A 8 -7.02 13.76 -3.07
CA LEU A 8 -6.50 14.04 -1.74
C LEU A 8 -4.96 14.06 -1.72
N PHE A 9 -4.30 13.08 -2.40
CA PHE A 9 -2.83 13.02 -2.43
C PHE A 9 -2.21 13.99 -3.40
N LEU A 10 -2.87 14.23 -4.54
CA LEU A 10 -2.40 15.19 -5.53
C LEU A 10 -2.41 16.61 -4.98
N ASP A 11 -3.39 16.97 -4.15
CA ASP A 11 -3.44 18.26 -3.48
C ASP A 11 -2.32 18.35 -2.42
N ALA A 12 -2.14 17.31 -1.60
CA ALA A 12 -1.09 17.27 -0.60
C ALA A 12 0.32 17.40 -1.20
N VAL A 13 0.62 16.68 -2.31
CA VAL A 13 1.96 16.71 -2.91
C VAL A 13 2.30 18.06 -3.56
N SER A 14 1.31 18.87 -3.89
CA SER A 14 1.55 20.20 -4.45
C SER A 14 2.32 21.10 -3.47
N ASP A 15 2.10 20.90 -2.18
CA ASP A 15 2.76 21.64 -1.09
C ASP A 15 4.09 20.99 -0.63
N MET A 16 4.49 19.87 -1.24
CA MET A 16 5.68 19.10 -0.88
C MET A 16 6.69 19.08 -2.05
N PRO A 17 7.52 20.11 -2.25
CA PRO A 17 8.36 20.25 -3.45
C PRO A 17 9.35 19.09 -3.67
N ASP A 18 9.85 18.48 -2.61
CA ASP A 18 10.85 17.40 -2.66
C ASP A 18 10.23 16.00 -2.65
N THR A 19 8.90 15.89 -2.73
CA THR A 19 8.18 14.62 -2.72
C THR A 19 7.67 14.26 -4.11
N ALA A 20 7.87 13.02 -4.51
CA ALA A 20 7.24 12.42 -5.68
C ALA A 20 6.23 11.35 -5.25
N LEU A 21 5.09 11.30 -5.92
CA LEU A 21 4.07 10.28 -5.71
C LEU A 21 4.21 9.14 -6.73
N ILE A 22 4.04 7.90 -6.25
CA ILE A 22 3.69 6.77 -7.10
C ILE A 22 2.22 6.46 -6.83
N ILE A 23 1.36 6.66 -7.82
CA ILE A 23 -0.07 6.36 -7.71
C ILE A 23 -0.35 5.06 -8.45
N ALA A 24 -0.76 4.03 -7.71
CA ALA A 24 -1.20 2.74 -8.25
C ALA A 24 -2.72 2.61 -8.05
N PRO A 25 -3.54 2.89 -9.06
CA PRO A 25 -4.98 2.69 -8.97
C PRO A 25 -5.32 1.22 -8.77
N ARG A 26 -6.32 0.92 -7.93
CA ARG A 26 -6.83 -0.45 -7.72
C ARG A 26 -7.29 -1.08 -9.04
N HIS A 27 -7.82 -0.24 -9.92
CA HIS A 27 -8.31 -0.58 -11.24
C HIS A 27 -7.49 0.16 -12.30
N PRO A 28 -6.53 -0.51 -12.98
CA PRO A 28 -5.64 0.11 -13.98
C PRO A 28 -6.37 0.79 -15.12
N GLU A 29 -7.58 0.33 -15.47
CA GLU A 29 -8.45 0.94 -16.47
C GLU A 29 -8.86 2.38 -16.15
N ARG A 30 -8.74 2.81 -14.89
CA ARG A 30 -8.93 4.21 -14.47
C ARG A 30 -7.74 5.12 -14.80
N GLY A 31 -6.71 4.60 -15.44
CA GLY A 31 -5.49 5.35 -15.75
C GLY A 31 -5.74 6.68 -16.48
N ASP A 32 -6.70 6.75 -17.41
CA ASP A 32 -7.02 8.00 -18.11
C ASP A 32 -7.69 9.03 -17.21
N GLU A 33 -8.58 8.59 -16.31
CA GLU A 33 -9.22 9.44 -15.30
C GLU A 33 -8.17 10.03 -14.34
N VAL A 34 -7.30 9.18 -13.79
CA VAL A 34 -6.26 9.63 -12.85
C VAL A 34 -5.25 10.54 -13.54
N GLU A 35 -4.86 10.25 -14.78
CA GLU A 35 -3.97 11.12 -15.57
C GLU A 35 -4.60 12.52 -15.78
N ALA A 36 -5.91 12.58 -16.02
CA ALA A 36 -6.63 13.85 -16.15
C ALA A 36 -6.59 14.67 -14.84
N LEU A 37 -6.75 14.02 -13.68
CA LEU A 37 -6.62 14.67 -12.36
C LEU A 37 -5.22 15.24 -12.13
N ILE A 38 -4.17 14.51 -12.53
CA ILE A 38 -2.77 14.96 -12.43
C ILE A 38 -2.53 16.18 -13.31
N LYS A 39 -2.98 16.14 -14.57
CA LYS A 39 -2.84 17.24 -15.54
C LYS A 39 -3.57 18.50 -15.10
N ALA A 40 -4.77 18.36 -14.53
CA ALA A 40 -5.55 19.49 -14.03
C ALA A 40 -4.83 20.28 -12.93
N ARG A 41 -3.88 19.66 -12.22
CA ARG A 41 -3.03 20.30 -11.21
C ARG A 41 -1.68 20.78 -11.75
N GLY A 42 -1.43 20.65 -13.04
CA GLY A 42 -0.18 21.07 -13.67
C GLY A 42 1.05 20.26 -13.22
N LEU A 43 0.86 19.09 -12.62
CA LEU A 43 1.97 18.27 -12.12
C LEU A 43 2.65 17.52 -13.27
N LEU A 44 3.98 17.61 -13.31
CA LEU A 44 4.78 16.81 -14.24
C LEU A 44 4.68 15.34 -13.87
N HIS A 45 4.28 14.52 -14.82
CA HIS A 45 4.06 13.09 -14.57
C HIS A 45 4.66 12.20 -15.66
N ALA A 46 4.79 10.93 -15.31
CA ALA A 46 5.02 9.83 -16.23
C ALA A 46 3.95 8.77 -16.00
N ARG A 47 3.56 8.05 -17.07
CA ARG A 47 2.55 6.99 -17.01
C ARG A 47 3.16 5.66 -17.48
N ARG A 48 3.05 4.64 -16.62
CA ARG A 48 3.70 3.34 -16.79
C ARG A 48 3.14 2.59 -18.00
N SER A 49 1.82 2.53 -18.17
CA SER A 49 1.18 1.83 -19.31
C SER A 49 1.52 2.44 -20.68
N LYS A 50 1.95 3.70 -20.71
CA LYS A 50 2.41 4.40 -21.93
C LYS A 50 3.92 4.26 -22.16
N GLY A 51 4.62 3.45 -21.36
CA GLY A 51 6.08 3.28 -21.47
C GLY A 51 6.90 4.52 -21.11
N GLN A 52 6.30 5.51 -20.45
CA GLN A 52 7.01 6.72 -20.05
C GLN A 52 7.92 6.44 -18.83
N VAL A 53 9.09 7.07 -18.84
CA VAL A 53 10.09 6.94 -17.78
C VAL A 53 10.08 8.19 -16.91
N ALA A 54 9.99 7.98 -15.59
CA ALA A 54 10.14 9.05 -14.63
C ALA A 54 11.58 9.61 -14.65
N ASN A 55 11.71 10.91 -14.42
CA ASN A 55 12.99 11.60 -14.28
C ASN A 55 12.96 12.52 -13.05
N THR A 56 14.05 13.23 -12.78
CA THR A 56 14.21 14.09 -11.60
C THR A 56 13.19 15.23 -11.48
N ARG A 57 12.44 15.55 -12.53
CA ARG A 57 11.36 16.55 -12.50
C ARG A 57 9.97 15.93 -12.40
N THR A 58 9.87 14.60 -12.48
CA THR A 58 8.59 13.89 -12.38
C THR A 58 8.06 13.99 -10.96
N ARG A 59 6.89 14.58 -10.81
CA ARG A 59 6.20 14.72 -9.51
C ARG A 59 5.24 13.56 -9.24
N VAL A 60 4.70 12.95 -10.29
CA VAL A 60 3.78 11.81 -10.18
C VAL A 60 4.17 10.73 -11.18
N LEU A 61 4.37 9.53 -10.71
CA LEU A 61 4.40 8.33 -11.53
C LEU A 61 3.06 7.62 -11.41
N LEU A 62 2.29 7.61 -12.49
CA LEU A 62 1.05 6.84 -12.57
C LEU A 62 1.40 5.38 -12.94
N ALA A 63 1.29 4.49 -11.96
CA ALA A 63 1.62 3.07 -12.05
C ALA A 63 0.35 2.25 -12.35
N ASP A 64 -0.18 2.42 -13.54
CA ASP A 64 -1.42 1.82 -14.03
C ASP A 64 -1.19 0.51 -14.79
N THR A 65 -0.33 -0.35 -14.25
CA THR A 65 -0.02 -1.69 -14.77
C THR A 65 -0.14 -2.73 -13.67
N MET A 66 -0.38 -3.99 -14.06
CA MET A 66 -0.49 -5.09 -13.10
C MET A 66 0.87 -5.76 -12.84
N GLY A 67 0.99 -6.40 -11.67
CA GLY A 67 2.15 -7.26 -11.35
C GLY A 67 3.40 -6.54 -10.86
N GLU A 68 3.38 -5.22 -10.74
CA GLU A 68 4.56 -4.42 -10.36
C GLU A 68 4.51 -3.87 -8.92
N MET A 69 3.53 -4.26 -8.09
CA MET A 69 3.35 -3.70 -6.74
C MET A 69 4.61 -3.85 -5.88
N GLY A 70 5.26 -5.00 -5.93
CA GLY A 70 6.51 -5.22 -5.18
C GLY A 70 7.66 -4.29 -5.58
N LEU A 71 7.69 -3.80 -6.84
CA LEU A 71 8.64 -2.77 -7.27
C LEU A 71 8.31 -1.43 -6.60
N TRP A 72 7.05 -1.02 -6.65
CA TRP A 72 6.61 0.27 -6.10
C TRP A 72 6.81 0.32 -4.58
N LEU A 73 6.50 -0.75 -3.87
CA LEU A 73 6.72 -0.86 -2.42
C LEU A 73 8.22 -0.78 -2.05
N ARG A 74 9.13 -1.31 -2.87
CA ARG A 74 10.58 -1.17 -2.62
C ARG A 74 11.06 0.26 -2.81
N LEU A 75 10.55 0.95 -3.82
CA LEU A 75 10.97 2.31 -4.15
C LEU A 75 10.39 3.36 -3.19
N ALA A 76 9.23 3.11 -2.61
CA ALA A 76 8.57 4.06 -1.71
C ALA A 76 9.33 4.23 -0.39
N ASP A 77 9.36 5.45 0.15
CA ASP A 77 9.82 5.74 1.51
C ASP A 77 8.69 5.54 2.53
N ALA A 78 7.44 5.83 2.14
CA ALA A 78 6.23 5.61 2.91
C ALA A 78 5.08 5.19 1.99
N VAL A 79 4.08 4.50 2.53
CA VAL A 79 2.96 3.95 1.76
C VAL A 79 1.64 4.44 2.33
N TYR A 80 0.81 5.05 1.48
CA TYR A 80 -0.61 5.15 1.77
C TYR A 80 -1.32 3.92 1.21
N LEU A 81 -2.01 3.20 2.08
CA LEU A 81 -2.82 2.04 1.72
C LEU A 81 -4.26 2.51 1.44
N GLY A 82 -4.67 2.39 0.19
CA GLY A 82 -5.97 2.88 -0.29
C GLY A 82 -7.18 2.14 0.32
N GLY A 83 -8.37 2.66 0.01
CA GLY A 83 -9.66 2.12 0.45
C GLY A 83 -10.12 2.61 1.82
N GLY A 84 -9.28 3.34 2.55
CA GLY A 84 -9.63 3.86 3.87
C GLY A 84 -10.32 5.23 3.85
N HIS A 85 -10.25 5.97 2.73
CA HIS A 85 -11.02 7.19 2.48
C HIS A 85 -12.03 7.02 1.35
N ALA A 86 -12.15 5.82 0.79
CA ALA A 86 -13.11 5.51 -0.25
C ALA A 86 -14.37 4.89 0.36
N GLU A 87 -15.52 5.55 0.20
CA GLU A 87 -16.79 5.13 0.79
C GLU A 87 -17.14 3.68 0.41
N GLY A 88 -17.47 2.87 1.40
CA GLY A 88 -17.94 1.50 1.24
C GLY A 88 -16.86 0.47 0.84
N VAL A 89 -15.59 0.86 0.77
CA VAL A 89 -14.48 -0.06 0.44
C VAL A 89 -14.01 -0.82 1.67
N GLY A 90 -13.85 -0.17 2.82
CA GLY A 90 -13.47 -0.79 4.09
C GLY A 90 -12.00 -1.19 4.21
N GLY A 91 -11.11 -0.49 3.48
CA GLY A 91 -9.67 -0.68 3.52
C GLY A 91 -9.15 -1.87 2.72
N HIS A 92 -7.82 -2.00 2.68
CA HIS A 92 -7.09 -3.12 2.07
C HIS A 92 -6.19 -3.82 3.07
N ASN A 93 -5.67 -4.99 2.67
CA ASN A 93 -4.78 -5.78 3.51
C ASN A 93 -3.45 -5.03 3.76
N PRO A 94 -3.12 -4.69 5.01
CA PRO A 94 -1.90 -3.94 5.35
C PRO A 94 -0.64 -4.79 5.41
N LEU A 95 -0.74 -6.12 5.40
CA LEU A 95 0.41 -7.00 5.60
C LEU A 95 1.46 -6.88 4.50
N GLU A 96 1.03 -6.65 3.25
CA GLU A 96 1.97 -6.54 2.14
C GLU A 96 2.93 -5.36 2.32
N PRO A 97 2.48 -4.09 2.44
CA PRO A 97 3.39 -2.97 2.63
C PRO A 97 4.16 -3.03 3.96
N VAL A 98 3.56 -3.54 5.04
CA VAL A 98 4.25 -3.70 6.33
C VAL A 98 5.44 -4.66 6.20
N ARG A 99 5.32 -5.76 5.46
CA ARG A 99 6.42 -6.71 5.18
C ARG A 99 7.60 -6.08 4.42
N PHE A 100 7.38 -4.97 3.72
CA PHE A 100 8.46 -4.17 3.11
C PHE A 100 9.10 -3.17 4.09
N SER A 101 8.74 -3.24 5.37
CA SER A 101 9.25 -2.33 6.43
C SER A 101 9.04 -0.85 6.10
N LYS A 102 7.92 -0.54 5.46
CA LYS A 102 7.56 0.84 5.13
C LYS A 102 6.58 1.40 6.17
N PRO A 103 6.69 2.69 6.53
CA PRO A 103 5.60 3.37 7.23
C PRO A 103 4.32 3.25 6.41
N VAL A 104 3.26 2.76 7.04
CA VAL A 104 1.96 2.57 6.37
C VAL A 104 0.94 3.51 7.00
N VAL A 105 0.23 4.24 6.14
CA VAL A 105 -0.86 5.14 6.50
C VAL A 105 -2.12 4.70 5.77
N THR A 106 -3.28 4.78 6.41
CA THR A 106 -4.58 4.53 5.76
C THR A 106 -5.64 5.48 6.31
N GLY A 107 -6.80 5.53 5.67
CA GLY A 107 -7.96 6.26 6.16
C GLY A 107 -8.70 5.51 7.28
N PRO A 108 -9.75 6.13 7.87
CA PRO A 108 -10.48 5.57 9.01
C PRO A 108 -11.45 4.44 8.65
N ASP A 109 -11.86 4.34 7.38
CA ASP A 109 -12.82 3.32 6.96
C ASP A 109 -12.10 2.00 6.64
N VAL A 110 -11.89 1.18 7.67
CA VAL A 110 -11.11 -0.08 7.60
C VAL A 110 -11.91 -1.29 8.10
N PHE A 111 -13.23 -1.28 7.98
CA PHE A 111 -14.11 -2.28 8.59
C PHE A 111 -13.80 -3.72 8.16
N ASN A 112 -13.29 -3.95 6.94
CA ASN A 112 -12.88 -5.29 6.48
C ASN A 112 -11.66 -5.83 7.24
N PHE A 113 -10.86 -4.96 7.85
CA PHE A 113 -9.61 -5.29 8.53
C PHE A 113 -9.51 -4.70 9.93
N ALA A 114 -10.63 -4.30 10.54
CA ALA A 114 -10.67 -3.51 11.77
C ALA A 114 -9.82 -4.08 12.90
N GLY A 115 -9.95 -5.38 13.19
CA GLY A 115 -9.15 -6.05 14.24
C GLY A 115 -7.65 -6.05 13.94
N MET A 116 -7.28 -6.36 12.68
CA MET A 116 -5.89 -6.35 12.23
C MET A 116 -5.30 -4.93 12.25
N MET A 117 -6.05 -3.94 11.79
CA MET A 117 -5.61 -2.53 11.79
C MET A 117 -5.36 -2.03 13.20
N ALA A 118 -6.26 -2.34 14.15
CA ALA A 118 -6.09 -1.96 15.56
C ALA A 118 -4.84 -2.58 16.19
N ASP A 119 -4.55 -3.86 15.91
CA ASP A 119 -3.33 -4.53 16.41
C ASP A 119 -2.07 -3.92 15.79
N LEU A 120 -2.06 -3.66 14.48
CA LEU A 120 -0.93 -3.06 13.80
C LEU A 120 -0.69 -1.60 14.22
N GLU A 121 -1.75 -0.84 14.46
CA GLU A 121 -1.66 0.53 14.96
C GLU A 121 -1.08 0.55 16.38
N ALA A 122 -1.54 -0.34 17.28
CA ALA A 122 -0.99 -0.48 18.63
C ALA A 122 0.50 -0.84 18.64
N ARG A 123 0.99 -1.52 17.59
CA ARG A 123 2.42 -1.85 17.38
C ARG A 123 3.20 -0.76 16.65
N GLY A 124 2.56 0.33 16.23
CA GLY A 124 3.18 1.40 15.44
C GLY A 124 3.54 1.00 14.01
N LEU A 125 2.92 -0.04 13.45
CA LEU A 125 3.17 -0.55 12.10
C LEU A 125 2.26 0.09 11.05
N VAL A 126 1.10 0.58 11.47
CA VAL A 126 0.14 1.31 10.65
C VAL A 126 -0.31 2.56 11.40
N ARG A 127 -0.63 3.62 10.68
CA ARG A 127 -1.23 4.84 11.22
C ARG A 127 -2.54 5.13 10.50
N ILE A 128 -3.60 5.37 11.26
CA ILE A 128 -4.89 5.81 10.71
C ILE A 128 -4.93 7.32 10.71
N ALA A 129 -5.21 7.92 9.57
CA ALA A 129 -5.33 9.38 9.39
C ALA A 129 -6.72 9.72 8.87
N ASN A 130 -7.36 10.73 9.47
CA ASN A 130 -8.76 11.05 9.19
C ASN A 130 -8.96 11.99 7.98
N ASP A 131 -7.91 12.72 7.61
CA ASP A 131 -7.97 13.74 6.54
C ASP A 131 -6.64 13.88 5.80
N ALA A 132 -6.63 14.72 4.78
CA ALA A 132 -5.47 14.97 3.93
C ALA A 132 -4.26 15.49 4.73
N ALA A 133 -4.48 16.36 5.70
CA ALA A 133 -3.40 16.93 6.51
C ALA A 133 -2.74 15.85 7.39
N GLY A 134 -3.56 14.99 8.03
CA GLY A 134 -3.08 13.85 8.80
C GLY A 134 -2.35 12.82 7.96
N VAL A 135 -2.81 12.56 6.74
CA VAL A 135 -2.11 11.68 5.79
C VAL A 135 -0.77 12.28 5.39
N ALA A 136 -0.73 13.57 5.04
CA ALA A 136 0.50 14.26 4.66
C ALA A 136 1.54 14.24 5.79
N ASP A 137 1.12 14.59 7.01
CA ASP A 137 1.98 14.52 8.20
C ASP A 137 2.51 13.10 8.43
N ALA A 138 1.63 12.11 8.37
CA ALA A 138 2.01 10.72 8.61
C ALA A 138 2.98 10.19 7.54
N LEU A 139 2.80 10.53 6.26
CA LEU A 139 3.72 10.13 5.19
C LEU A 139 5.09 10.79 5.31
N GLN A 140 5.15 12.03 5.79
CA GLN A 140 6.43 12.76 5.94
C GLN A 140 7.18 12.41 7.23
N ASN A 141 6.45 12.16 8.31
CA ASN A 141 7.02 12.13 9.66
C ASN A 141 6.89 10.77 10.37
N ALA A 142 6.23 9.77 9.74
CA ALA A 142 6.15 8.45 10.36
C ALA A 142 7.53 7.78 10.37
N PRO A 143 8.02 7.34 11.53
CA PRO A 143 9.25 6.57 11.58
C PRO A 143 9.03 5.22 10.86
N PRO A 144 10.08 4.66 10.24
CA PRO A 144 9.99 3.31 9.70
C PRO A 144 9.69 2.31 10.83
N PRO A 145 8.90 1.26 10.55
CA PRO A 145 8.66 0.20 11.52
C PRO A 145 9.96 -0.38 12.07
N SER A 146 9.99 -0.73 13.35
CA SER A 146 11.15 -1.43 13.90
C SER A 146 11.26 -2.83 13.29
N VAL A 147 12.49 -3.28 13.04
CA VAL A 147 12.75 -4.63 12.48
C VAL A 147 12.09 -5.71 13.32
N GLY A 148 12.22 -5.64 14.65
CA GLY A 148 11.61 -6.61 15.55
C GLY A 148 10.07 -6.65 15.51
N ALA A 149 9.41 -5.50 15.25
CA ALA A 149 7.96 -5.49 15.10
C ALA A 149 7.49 -6.15 13.79
N VAL A 150 8.26 -5.97 12.72
CA VAL A 150 7.98 -6.61 11.42
C VAL A 150 8.24 -8.12 11.47
N GLU A 151 9.33 -8.55 12.11
CA GLU A 151 9.66 -9.97 12.33
C GLU A 151 8.59 -10.68 13.17
N ALA A 152 8.19 -10.09 14.30
CA ALA A 152 7.13 -10.64 15.15
C ALA A 152 5.78 -10.75 14.41
N LEU A 153 5.48 -9.80 13.50
CA LEU A 153 4.30 -9.89 12.66
C LEU A 153 4.41 -11.05 11.65
N ALA A 154 5.57 -11.23 11.02
CA ALA A 154 5.78 -12.30 10.06
C ALA A 154 5.60 -13.68 10.72
N GLU A 155 6.20 -13.88 11.89
CA GLU A 155 6.05 -15.11 12.68
C GLU A 155 4.58 -15.39 13.03
N HIS A 156 3.85 -14.36 13.48
CA HIS A 156 2.44 -14.50 13.84
C HIS A 156 1.55 -14.77 12.61
N ALA A 157 1.83 -14.14 11.48
CA ALA A 157 1.08 -14.33 10.24
C ALA A 157 1.31 -15.70 9.61
N ASP A 158 2.49 -16.29 9.81
CA ASP A 158 2.84 -17.60 9.27
C ASP A 158 2.39 -18.77 10.16
N ALA A 159 2.10 -18.52 11.46
CA ALA A 159 1.69 -19.55 12.41
C ALA A 159 0.49 -20.41 11.95
N PRO A 160 -0.63 -19.85 11.44
CA PRO A 160 -1.76 -20.66 10.96
C PRO A 160 -1.40 -21.57 9.76
N MET A 161 -0.50 -21.09 8.89
CA MET A 161 -0.02 -21.89 7.75
C MET A 161 0.86 -23.06 8.25
N VAL A 162 1.76 -22.80 9.19
CA VAL A 162 2.62 -23.83 9.79
C VAL A 162 1.78 -24.89 10.50
N GLU A 163 0.79 -24.48 11.28
CA GLU A 163 -0.14 -25.38 11.97
C GLU A 163 -0.95 -26.23 10.97
N THR A 164 -1.46 -25.61 9.91
CA THR A 164 -2.19 -26.30 8.85
C THR A 164 -1.31 -27.33 8.15
N LEU A 165 -0.09 -26.96 7.77
CA LEU A 165 0.86 -27.88 7.16
C LEU A 165 1.20 -29.03 8.09
N ALA A 166 1.45 -28.76 9.38
CA ALA A 166 1.74 -29.80 10.36
C ALA A 166 0.57 -30.78 10.52
N ALA A 167 -0.67 -30.32 10.40
CA ALA A 167 -1.85 -31.17 10.43
C ALA A 167 -2.05 -31.98 9.14
N LEU A 168 -1.67 -31.45 7.97
CA LEU A 168 -1.86 -32.09 6.67
C LEU A 168 -0.73 -33.06 6.29
N LEU A 169 0.52 -32.75 6.64
CA LEU A 169 1.68 -33.54 6.28
C LEU A 169 1.55 -35.04 6.65
N PRO A 170 1.03 -35.43 7.83
CA PRO A 170 0.83 -36.84 8.18
C PRO A 170 -0.24 -37.56 7.34
N LEU A 171 -1.10 -36.78 6.63
CA LEU A 171 -2.18 -37.33 5.79
C LEU A 171 -1.74 -37.51 4.33
N ILE A 172 -0.55 -37.03 3.95
CA ILE A 172 0.00 -37.23 2.62
C ILE A 172 0.67 -38.59 2.57
N PRO A 173 0.25 -39.52 1.67
CA PRO A 173 0.91 -40.82 1.50
C PRO A 173 2.37 -40.63 1.09
N GLU A 174 3.27 -41.43 1.64
CA GLU A 174 4.67 -41.42 1.21
C GLU A 174 4.78 -41.69 -0.30
N PRO A 175 5.64 -40.96 -1.02
CA PRO A 175 5.85 -41.20 -2.45
C PRO A 175 6.51 -42.59 -2.63
N GLY A 176 5.73 -43.59 -2.91
CA GLY A 176 6.21 -44.98 -3.10
C GLY A 176 5.16 -46.09 -2.95
N LEU A 177 3.93 -45.77 -2.53
CA LEU A 177 2.86 -46.74 -2.35
C LEU A 177 1.87 -46.83 -3.52
N LEU A 178 2.18 -46.25 -4.68
CA LEU A 178 1.48 -46.52 -5.95
C LEU A 178 2.32 -47.51 -6.76
N GLN A 179 2.22 -48.79 -6.43
CA GLN A 179 2.55 -49.88 -7.32
C GLN A 179 1.28 -50.44 -7.93
#